data_36fb6963991539a50a16eb40244e98e1
#
_entry.id   36fb6963991539a50a16eb40244e98e1
#
_cell.length_a   1.000
_cell.length_b   1.000
_cell.length_c   1.000
_cell.angle_alpha   90.00
_cell.angle_beta   90.00
_cell.angle_gamma   90.00
#
_symmetry.space_group_name_H-M   'P 1'
#
loop_
_entity.id
_entity.type
_entity.pdbx_description
1 polymer ?
#
loop_
_entity_poly.entity_id
_entity_poly.type
_entity_poly.pdbx_seq_one_letter_code
_entity_poly.pdbx_strand_id
1 'polypeptide(L)'
;MTGCGGGLGGKVEHKAAPVKAGPSAPPVVMFLGDSYTVGERGSQPENTYAPAAARLLGWQVIAGGRAGTGFVAGGTPRLSGTRAKDAFGELFEAQLGWRPAPDMLVVSGGHNDWHYPAPQVTQAARTLLTRAHQRWPGTAMLMIGPMWGNDTPPQGALAVRDGLRALAAELHIPFIDPIAEHWITGNRNTGAGNAPGFIKPDGVHPTIDGHRYLATKLADDIRRLGMAHPARKY
;
A
#
# COMPACT_ATOMS: atom_id res chain seq x y z
N MET A 1 86.48 -11.30 8.81
CA MET A 1 86.23 -10.60 7.54
C MET A 1 85.12 -11.32 6.85
N THR A 2 83.92 -10.91 6.99
CA THR A 2 82.77 -11.58 6.31
C THR A 2 81.61 -10.67 6.35
N GLY A 3 81.14 -10.31 5.18
CA GLY A 3 79.98 -9.43 5.00
C GLY A 3 78.67 -10.17 5.15
N CYS A 4 77.76 -9.54 5.88
CA CYS A 4 76.37 -9.99 5.96
C CYS A 4 75.54 -9.26 4.93
N GLY A 5 74.89 -10.05 4.06
CA GLY A 5 73.87 -9.57 3.15
C GLY A 5 72.49 -9.46 3.86
N GLY A 6 71.94 -8.26 3.86
CA GLY A 6 70.60 -8.04 4.35
C GLY A 6 69.53 -8.31 3.26
N GLY A 7 68.62 -9.22 3.54
CA GLY A 7 67.47 -9.48 2.69
C GLY A 7 66.32 -8.47 3.00
N LEU A 8 65.95 -7.68 2.01
CA LEU A 8 64.77 -6.81 2.07
C LEU A 8 63.51 -7.66 1.78
N GLY A 9 62.77 -8.00 2.83
CA GLY A 9 61.46 -8.61 2.73
C GLY A 9 60.42 -7.57 2.32
N GLY A 10 60.09 -7.46 1.05
CA GLY A 10 59.00 -6.66 0.58
C GLY A 10 57.65 -7.27 1.05
N LYS A 11 56.89 -6.53 1.88
CA LYS A 11 55.51 -6.87 2.17
C LYS A 11 54.68 -6.63 0.93
N VAL A 12 54.16 -7.69 0.34
CA VAL A 12 53.14 -7.60 -0.72
C VAL A 12 51.81 -7.32 -0.03
N GLU A 13 51.36 -6.06 -0.07
CA GLU A 13 49.99 -5.72 0.32
C GLU A 13 49.04 -6.29 -0.74
N HIS A 14 48.34 -7.37 -0.41
CA HIS A 14 47.22 -7.85 -1.20
C HIS A 14 46.04 -6.87 -0.98
N LYS A 15 45.88 -5.94 -1.89
CA LYS A 15 44.66 -5.10 -1.98
C LYS A 15 43.51 -6.02 -2.35
N ALA A 16 42.67 -6.34 -1.37
CA ALA A 16 41.47 -7.14 -1.61
C ALA A 16 40.60 -6.44 -2.66
N ALA A 17 40.27 -7.17 -3.72
CA ALA A 17 39.35 -6.66 -4.74
C ALA A 17 38.00 -6.31 -4.07
N PRO A 18 37.31 -5.21 -4.48
CA PRO A 18 36.04 -4.86 -3.91
C PRO A 18 35.05 -6.01 -4.14
N VAL A 19 34.54 -6.56 -3.05
CA VAL A 19 33.46 -7.55 -3.09
C VAL A 19 32.29 -6.87 -3.77
N LYS A 20 31.86 -7.36 -4.94
CA LYS A 20 30.63 -6.92 -5.58
C LYS A 20 29.50 -7.12 -4.55
N ALA A 21 28.83 -6.04 -4.16
CA ALA A 21 27.64 -6.13 -3.32
C ALA A 21 26.68 -7.12 -4.00
N GLY A 22 26.30 -8.16 -3.29
CA GLY A 22 25.28 -9.10 -3.74
C GLY A 22 23.95 -8.35 -3.98
N PRO A 23 22.98 -8.97 -4.69
CA PRO A 23 21.69 -8.34 -4.89
C PRO A 23 21.10 -7.93 -3.53
N SER A 24 20.68 -6.68 -3.41
CA SER A 24 20.01 -6.20 -2.20
C SER A 24 18.74 -7.03 -1.95
N ALA A 25 18.44 -7.34 -0.68
CA ALA A 25 17.21 -8.05 -0.34
C ALA A 25 15.98 -7.29 -0.89
N PRO A 26 14.96 -8.02 -1.37
CA PRO A 26 13.73 -7.38 -1.85
C PRO A 26 13.13 -6.47 -0.77
N PRO A 27 12.64 -5.27 -1.14
CA PRO A 27 11.99 -4.38 -0.19
C PRO A 27 10.79 -5.03 0.50
N VAL A 28 10.63 -4.79 1.79
CA VAL A 28 9.46 -5.22 2.57
C VAL A 28 8.43 -4.09 2.55
N VAL A 29 7.28 -4.34 1.94
CA VAL A 29 6.18 -3.36 1.83
C VAL A 29 4.97 -3.87 2.58
N MET A 30 4.45 -3.05 3.50
CA MET A 30 3.21 -3.34 4.21
C MET A 30 2.06 -2.58 3.57
N PHE A 31 0.94 -3.27 3.37
CA PHE A 31 -0.32 -2.67 2.94
C PHE A 31 -1.32 -2.71 4.09
N LEU A 32 -2.04 -1.61 4.30
CA LEU A 32 -3.21 -1.54 5.15
C LEU A 32 -4.39 -1.10 4.30
N GLY A 33 -5.46 -1.91 4.28
CA GLY A 33 -6.61 -1.56 3.46
C GLY A 33 -7.87 -2.39 3.74
N ASP A 34 -8.85 -2.20 2.88
CA ASP A 34 -10.17 -2.84 2.92
C ASP A 34 -10.24 -4.11 2.04
N SER A 35 -11.45 -4.46 1.59
CA SER A 35 -11.68 -5.64 0.74
C SER A 35 -10.93 -5.61 -0.60
N TYR A 36 -10.61 -4.45 -1.14
CA TYR A 36 -9.77 -4.37 -2.33
C TYR A 36 -8.35 -4.89 -2.05
N THR A 37 -7.83 -4.60 -0.85
CA THR A 37 -6.46 -4.95 -0.45
C THR A 37 -6.33 -6.39 0.04
N VAL A 38 -7.24 -6.84 0.90
CA VAL A 38 -7.13 -8.15 1.57
C VAL A 38 -8.12 -9.18 1.04
N GLY A 39 -8.96 -8.79 0.07
CA GLY A 39 -10.03 -9.63 -0.44
C GLY A 39 -11.31 -9.56 0.40
N GLU A 40 -12.41 -9.94 -0.22
CA GLU A 40 -13.69 -10.15 0.43
C GLU A 40 -13.84 -11.62 0.87
N ARG A 41 -14.95 -11.93 1.55
CA ARG A 41 -15.23 -13.31 1.97
C ARG A 41 -15.23 -14.27 0.77
N GLY A 42 -14.39 -15.31 0.85
CA GLY A 42 -14.23 -16.32 -0.20
C GLY A 42 -13.17 -15.96 -1.26
N SER A 43 -12.59 -14.77 -1.21
CA SER A 43 -11.44 -14.43 -2.05
C SER A 43 -10.17 -15.07 -1.51
N GLN A 44 -9.25 -15.37 -2.42
CA GLN A 44 -7.89 -15.77 -2.09
C GLN A 44 -7.04 -14.49 -1.98
N PRO A 45 -6.50 -14.16 -0.79
CA PRO A 45 -5.77 -12.90 -0.57
C PRO A 45 -4.61 -12.69 -1.53
N GLU A 46 -3.93 -13.76 -1.94
CA GLU A 46 -2.81 -13.74 -2.89
C GLU A 46 -3.21 -13.28 -4.30
N ASN A 47 -4.50 -13.31 -4.64
CA ASN A 47 -5.04 -12.85 -5.92
C ASN A 47 -5.50 -11.39 -5.89
N THR A 48 -5.41 -10.70 -4.73
CA THR A 48 -5.73 -9.28 -4.67
C THR A 48 -4.65 -8.41 -5.31
N TYR A 49 -5.00 -7.15 -5.59
CA TYR A 49 -4.11 -6.24 -6.31
C TYR A 49 -2.79 -5.95 -5.57
N ALA A 50 -2.80 -5.94 -4.24
CA ALA A 50 -1.61 -5.63 -3.45
C ALA A 50 -0.51 -6.69 -3.60
N PRO A 51 -0.75 -8.00 -3.35
CA PRO A 51 0.22 -9.05 -3.65
C PRO A 51 0.56 -9.14 -5.14
N ALA A 52 -0.41 -8.89 -6.03
CA ALA A 52 -0.13 -8.91 -7.47
C ALA A 52 0.83 -7.79 -7.88
N ALA A 53 0.65 -6.56 -7.38
CA ALA A 53 1.58 -5.45 -7.60
C ALA A 53 2.96 -5.71 -6.98
N ALA A 54 3.01 -6.31 -5.78
CA ALA A 54 4.26 -6.69 -5.14
C ALA A 54 5.08 -7.66 -6.01
N ARG A 55 4.44 -8.64 -6.66
CA ARG A 55 5.11 -9.52 -7.63
C ARG A 55 5.67 -8.77 -8.83
N LEU A 56 4.92 -7.79 -9.37
CA LEU A 56 5.36 -6.96 -10.50
C LEU A 56 6.54 -6.04 -10.17
N LEU A 57 6.69 -5.69 -8.87
CA LEU A 57 7.71 -4.77 -8.37
C LEU A 57 8.88 -5.48 -7.67
N GLY A 58 8.81 -6.80 -7.51
CA GLY A 58 9.83 -7.58 -6.82
C GLY A 58 9.87 -7.34 -5.31
N TRP A 59 8.72 -7.04 -4.68
CA TRP A 59 8.62 -6.77 -3.25
C TRP A 59 8.24 -8.01 -2.43
N GLN A 60 8.65 -8.03 -1.18
CA GLN A 60 8.02 -8.82 -0.14
C GLN A 60 6.82 -8.04 0.41
N VAL A 61 5.64 -8.67 0.47
CA VAL A 61 4.42 -8.00 0.88
C VAL A 61 3.85 -8.58 2.16
N ILE A 62 3.38 -7.69 3.04
CA ILE A 62 2.56 -8.01 4.20
C ILE A 62 1.28 -7.21 4.06
N ALA A 63 0.14 -7.89 3.88
CA ALA A 63 -1.16 -7.24 3.81
C ALA A 63 -1.88 -7.32 5.15
N GLY A 64 -2.34 -6.18 5.65
CA GLY A 64 -3.22 -6.03 6.79
C GLY A 64 -4.49 -5.31 6.40
N GLY A 65 -5.51 -5.45 7.21
CA GLY A 65 -6.81 -4.84 6.99
C GLY A 65 -7.96 -5.83 7.12
N ARG A 66 -9.14 -5.40 6.71
CA ARG A 66 -10.36 -6.21 6.71
C ARG A 66 -11.36 -5.68 5.68
N ALA A 67 -12.11 -6.60 5.05
CA ALA A 67 -13.24 -6.23 4.19
C ALA A 67 -14.29 -5.39 4.93
N GLY A 68 -14.79 -4.35 4.27
CA GLY A 68 -15.79 -3.42 4.81
C GLY A 68 -15.25 -2.39 5.80
N THR A 69 -13.94 -2.28 5.98
CA THR A 69 -13.34 -1.29 6.90
C THR A 69 -12.79 -0.07 6.16
N GLY A 70 -12.53 0.98 6.91
CA GLY A 70 -11.98 2.24 6.43
C GLY A 70 -11.27 2.99 7.55
N PHE A 71 -11.04 4.28 7.34
CA PHE A 71 -10.45 5.14 8.36
C PHE A 71 -11.38 5.32 9.57
N VAL A 72 -12.70 5.36 9.34
CA VAL A 72 -13.76 5.48 10.35
C VAL A 72 -14.67 4.26 10.32
N ALA A 73 -14.96 3.74 9.12
CA ALA A 73 -15.80 2.58 8.95
C ALA A 73 -15.19 1.36 9.65
N GLY A 74 -15.84 0.87 10.68
CA GLY A 74 -15.57 -0.45 11.26
C GLY A 74 -16.28 -1.53 10.46
N GLY A 75 -15.60 -2.65 10.14
CA GLY A 75 -16.14 -3.71 9.30
C GLY A 75 -17.48 -4.29 9.80
N THR A 76 -18.02 -5.24 9.02
CA THR A 76 -19.30 -5.90 9.34
C THR A 76 -19.31 -6.46 10.77
N PRO A 77 -20.40 -6.26 11.54
CA PRO A 77 -20.52 -6.80 12.88
C PRO A 77 -20.30 -8.33 12.86
N ARG A 78 -19.53 -8.83 13.80
CA ARG A 78 -19.40 -10.27 14.02
C ARG A 78 -20.74 -10.83 14.53
N LEU A 79 -21.04 -12.08 14.20
CA LEU A 79 -22.22 -12.79 14.70
C LEU A 79 -22.39 -12.81 16.24
N SER A 80 -21.36 -12.40 17.00
CA SER A 80 -21.35 -12.31 18.45
C SER A 80 -21.94 -11.03 19.04
N GLY A 81 -22.53 -10.13 18.22
CA GLY A 81 -23.14 -8.89 18.71
C GLY A 81 -22.16 -7.83 19.26
N THR A 82 -20.88 -8.12 19.32
CA THR A 82 -19.86 -7.13 19.66
C THR A 82 -19.63 -6.22 18.47
N ARG A 83 -19.83 -4.91 18.64
CA ARG A 83 -19.50 -3.88 17.67
C ARG A 83 -18.05 -4.07 17.23
N ALA A 84 -17.82 -4.43 15.97
CA ALA A 84 -16.48 -4.51 15.45
C ALA A 84 -15.89 -3.10 15.39
N LYS A 85 -15.11 -2.74 16.38
CA LYS A 85 -14.25 -1.57 16.37
C LYS A 85 -12.98 -1.94 15.62
N ASP A 86 -13.05 -2.01 14.30
CA ASP A 86 -11.90 -2.46 13.51
C ASP A 86 -11.65 -1.48 12.36
N ALA A 87 -11.71 -0.18 12.64
CA ALA A 87 -11.24 0.84 11.72
C ALA A 87 -9.71 0.71 11.49
N PHE A 88 -9.20 1.33 10.44
CA PHE A 88 -7.79 1.19 10.06
C PHE A 88 -6.79 1.46 11.19
N GLY A 89 -7.09 2.40 12.10
CA GLY A 89 -6.23 2.66 13.26
C GLY A 89 -6.08 1.45 14.17
N GLU A 90 -7.18 0.76 14.47
CA GLU A 90 -7.18 -0.44 15.31
C GLU A 90 -6.57 -1.64 14.58
N LEU A 91 -6.85 -1.79 13.28
CA LEU A 91 -6.24 -2.84 12.45
C LEU A 91 -4.74 -2.65 12.28
N PHE A 92 -4.27 -1.41 12.18
CA PHE A 92 -2.84 -1.10 12.17
C PHE A 92 -2.16 -1.65 13.42
N GLU A 93 -2.68 -1.35 14.61
CA GLU A 93 -2.11 -1.82 15.86
C GLU A 93 -2.14 -3.35 15.97
N ALA A 94 -3.29 -3.95 15.65
CA ALA A 94 -3.49 -5.37 15.83
C ALA A 94 -2.70 -6.24 14.83
N GLN A 95 -2.47 -5.75 13.61
CA GLN A 95 -1.95 -6.60 12.53
C GLN A 95 -0.55 -6.20 12.05
N LEU A 96 -0.21 -4.91 12.08
CA LEU A 96 1.01 -4.39 11.48
C LEU A 96 1.94 -3.72 12.50
N GLY A 97 1.43 -2.85 13.33
CA GLY A 97 2.22 -1.94 14.18
C GLY A 97 3.22 -2.59 15.14
N TRP A 98 3.01 -3.85 15.50
CA TRP A 98 3.93 -4.62 16.34
C TRP A 98 5.12 -5.23 15.57
N ARG A 99 5.07 -5.19 14.24
CA ARG A 99 6.11 -5.76 13.36
C ARG A 99 7.32 -4.85 13.25
N PRO A 100 8.47 -5.37 12.82
CA PRO A 100 9.60 -4.54 12.40
C PRO A 100 9.20 -3.53 11.33
N ALA A 101 9.87 -2.38 11.32
CA ALA A 101 9.60 -1.33 10.35
C ALA A 101 9.78 -1.84 8.90
N PRO A 102 8.79 -1.65 8.02
CA PRO A 102 8.91 -1.96 6.59
C PRO A 102 9.73 -0.88 5.88
N ASP A 103 10.13 -1.16 4.65
CA ASP A 103 10.72 -0.15 3.78
C ASP A 103 9.66 0.84 3.28
N MET A 104 8.40 0.40 3.13
CA MET A 104 7.27 1.27 2.80
C MET A 104 5.97 0.76 3.44
N LEU A 105 5.14 1.71 3.88
CA LEU A 105 3.74 1.50 4.26
C LEU A 105 2.83 2.11 3.19
N VAL A 106 1.95 1.31 2.62
CA VAL A 106 0.87 1.74 1.71
C VAL A 106 -0.45 1.69 2.46
N VAL A 107 -1.15 2.82 2.57
CA VAL A 107 -2.50 2.89 3.14
C VAL A 107 -3.49 3.13 2.01
N SER A 108 -4.38 2.17 1.78
CA SER A 108 -5.35 2.20 0.68
C SER A 108 -6.77 2.13 1.22
N GLY A 109 -7.57 3.18 1.02
CA GLY A 109 -8.93 3.18 1.55
C GLY A 109 -9.72 4.44 1.29
N GLY A 110 -10.84 4.57 2.01
CA GLY A 110 -11.81 5.64 1.86
C GLY A 110 -13.09 5.17 1.15
N HIS A 111 -13.07 3.98 0.49
CA HIS A 111 -14.26 3.44 -0.17
C HIS A 111 -15.42 3.24 0.82
N ASN A 112 -15.16 2.61 1.96
CA ASN A 112 -16.20 2.34 2.97
C ASN A 112 -16.54 3.54 3.84
N ASP A 113 -15.80 4.63 3.70
CA ASP A 113 -15.99 5.85 4.49
C ASP A 113 -16.91 6.88 3.82
N TRP A 114 -17.41 6.65 2.62
CA TRP A 114 -18.15 7.63 1.83
C TRP A 114 -19.44 8.16 2.47
N HIS A 115 -19.97 7.44 3.47
CA HIS A 115 -21.15 7.85 4.26
C HIS A 115 -20.81 8.77 5.45
N TYR A 116 -19.52 8.84 5.81
CA TYR A 116 -19.08 9.66 6.96
C TYR A 116 -18.67 11.06 6.49
N PRO A 117 -18.77 12.06 7.38
CA PRO A 117 -18.25 13.39 7.09
C PRO A 117 -16.76 13.34 6.72
N ALA A 118 -16.39 13.89 5.56
CA ALA A 118 -15.01 13.87 5.07
C ALA A 118 -14.00 14.45 6.09
N PRO A 119 -14.29 15.50 6.88
CA PRO A 119 -13.38 15.96 7.94
C PRO A 119 -13.11 14.91 9.01
N GLN A 120 -14.09 14.09 9.38
CA GLN A 120 -13.92 13.00 10.34
C GLN A 120 -13.00 11.91 9.78
N VAL A 121 -13.20 11.54 8.51
CA VAL A 121 -12.35 10.56 7.81
C VAL A 121 -10.91 11.06 7.70
N THR A 122 -10.73 12.32 7.30
CA THR A 122 -9.42 12.97 7.19
C THR A 122 -8.70 13.02 8.54
N GLN A 123 -9.41 13.32 9.63
CA GLN A 123 -8.83 13.34 10.97
C GLN A 123 -8.40 11.94 11.43
N ALA A 124 -9.20 10.91 11.16
CA ALA A 124 -8.83 9.53 11.46
C ALA A 124 -7.60 9.08 10.65
N ALA A 125 -7.54 9.44 9.36
CA ALA A 125 -6.38 9.18 8.51
C ALA A 125 -5.12 9.89 9.05
N ARG A 126 -5.22 11.15 9.45
CA ARG A 126 -4.13 11.91 10.07
C ARG A 126 -3.59 11.20 11.31
N THR A 127 -4.49 10.78 12.19
CA THR A 127 -4.12 10.08 13.42
C THR A 127 -3.35 8.79 13.12
N LEU A 128 -3.85 7.98 12.18
CA LEU A 128 -3.20 6.75 11.73
C LEU A 128 -1.80 7.01 11.16
N LEU A 129 -1.68 7.95 10.21
CA LEU A 129 -0.42 8.24 9.54
C LEU A 129 0.64 8.81 10.49
N THR A 130 0.22 9.70 11.39
CA THR A 130 1.11 10.23 12.46
C THR A 130 1.61 9.11 13.35
N ARG A 131 0.72 8.20 13.74
CA ARG A 131 1.08 7.05 14.58
C ARG A 131 2.01 6.08 13.87
N ALA A 132 1.76 5.79 12.59
CA ALA A 132 2.65 4.97 11.78
C ALA A 132 4.04 5.59 11.64
N HIS A 133 4.12 6.90 11.41
CA HIS A 133 5.38 7.63 11.35
C HIS A 133 6.15 7.58 12.68
N GLN A 134 5.45 7.76 13.80
CA GLN A 134 6.06 7.64 15.14
C GLN A 134 6.55 6.21 15.42
N ARG A 135 5.80 5.21 14.97
CA ARG A 135 6.14 3.80 15.17
C ARG A 135 7.34 3.37 14.33
N TRP A 136 7.44 3.88 13.09
CA TRP A 136 8.44 3.52 12.09
C TRP A 136 9.08 4.76 11.47
N PRO A 137 9.92 5.49 12.21
CA PRO A 137 10.65 6.61 11.65
C PRO A 137 11.47 6.17 10.43
N GLY A 138 11.45 6.97 9.36
CA GLY A 138 12.19 6.68 8.13
C GLY A 138 11.52 5.70 7.16
N THR A 139 10.43 5.02 7.54
CA THR A 139 9.61 4.23 6.60
C THR A 139 8.97 5.16 5.56
N ALA A 140 9.12 4.84 4.28
CA ALA A 140 8.40 5.56 3.23
C ALA A 140 6.89 5.32 3.35
N MET A 141 6.08 6.33 3.04
CA MET A 141 4.62 6.20 3.06
C MET A 141 4.03 6.52 1.70
N LEU A 142 2.94 5.84 1.35
CA LEU A 142 2.13 6.09 0.18
C LEU A 142 0.65 5.97 0.56
N MET A 143 -0.17 6.90 0.10
CA MET A 143 -1.63 6.79 0.20
C MET A 143 -2.23 6.45 -1.17
N ILE A 144 -3.21 5.55 -1.17
CA ILE A 144 -4.08 5.29 -2.31
C ILE A 144 -5.50 5.70 -1.89
N GLY A 145 -6.09 6.61 -2.65
CA GLY A 145 -7.45 7.07 -2.45
C GLY A 145 -8.49 5.98 -2.69
N PRO A 146 -9.78 6.30 -2.48
CA PRO A 146 -10.86 5.33 -2.65
C PRO A 146 -10.88 4.78 -4.07
N MET A 147 -10.91 3.45 -4.19
CA MET A 147 -11.22 2.76 -5.43
C MET A 147 -12.73 2.70 -5.63
N TRP A 148 -13.19 2.83 -6.87
CA TRP A 148 -14.62 2.82 -7.18
C TRP A 148 -14.92 1.89 -8.36
N GLY A 149 -16.02 1.13 -8.27
CA GLY A 149 -16.37 0.11 -9.26
C GLY A 149 -17.01 0.64 -10.56
N ASN A 150 -17.13 1.98 -10.70
CA ASN A 150 -17.65 2.66 -11.89
C ASN A 150 -17.11 4.10 -11.94
N ASP A 151 -17.44 4.84 -13.00
CA ASP A 151 -17.00 6.23 -13.24
C ASP A 151 -17.96 7.30 -12.66
N THR A 152 -18.94 6.88 -11.86
CA THR A 152 -19.92 7.77 -11.22
C THR A 152 -19.91 7.62 -9.70
N PRO A 153 -18.77 7.89 -9.01
CA PRO A 153 -18.71 7.83 -7.57
C PRO A 153 -19.64 8.88 -6.95
N PRO A 154 -20.33 8.58 -5.82
CA PRO A 154 -21.18 9.54 -5.15
C PRO A 154 -20.36 10.71 -4.58
N GLN A 155 -21.05 11.85 -4.35
CA GLN A 155 -20.42 13.07 -3.84
C GLN A 155 -19.65 12.83 -2.53
N GLY A 156 -20.15 11.96 -1.63
CA GLY A 156 -19.44 11.60 -0.40
C GLY A 156 -18.09 10.92 -0.65
N ALA A 157 -18.01 10.04 -1.64
CA ALA A 157 -16.73 9.40 -2.01
C ALA A 157 -15.74 10.42 -2.58
N LEU A 158 -16.22 11.38 -3.39
CA LEU A 158 -15.40 12.47 -3.90
C LEU A 158 -14.91 13.39 -2.78
N ALA A 159 -15.76 13.74 -1.82
CA ALA A 159 -15.38 14.54 -0.67
C ALA A 159 -14.32 13.84 0.20
N VAL A 160 -14.48 12.54 0.45
CA VAL A 160 -13.48 11.74 1.18
C VAL A 160 -12.17 11.71 0.41
N ARG A 161 -12.19 11.43 -0.92
CA ARG A 161 -11.01 11.45 -1.79
C ARG A 161 -10.27 12.79 -1.69
N ASP A 162 -11.00 13.91 -1.82
CA ASP A 162 -10.41 15.24 -1.79
C ASP A 162 -9.78 15.57 -0.44
N GLY A 163 -10.44 15.20 0.67
CA GLY A 163 -9.90 15.35 2.01
C GLY A 163 -8.61 14.54 2.23
N LEU A 164 -8.59 13.28 1.79
CA LEU A 164 -7.41 12.42 1.89
C LEU A 164 -6.26 12.94 1.03
N ARG A 165 -6.54 13.42 -0.19
CA ARG A 165 -5.53 14.01 -1.07
C ARG A 165 -4.92 15.27 -0.48
N ALA A 166 -5.74 16.16 0.09
CA ALA A 166 -5.27 17.36 0.77
C ALA A 166 -4.40 17.02 1.99
N LEU A 167 -4.81 16.04 2.79
CA LEU A 167 -4.01 15.55 3.91
C LEU A 167 -2.67 14.97 3.47
N ALA A 168 -2.66 14.15 2.42
CA ALA A 168 -1.43 13.58 1.90
C ALA A 168 -0.45 14.66 1.44
N ALA A 169 -0.94 15.70 0.74
CA ALA A 169 -0.13 16.84 0.34
C ALA A 169 0.45 17.60 1.55
N GLU A 170 -0.35 17.84 2.57
CA GLU A 170 0.09 18.49 3.82
C GLU A 170 1.19 17.69 4.53
N LEU A 171 1.05 16.37 4.57
CA LEU A 171 2.03 15.47 5.20
C LEU A 171 3.20 15.09 4.28
N HIS A 172 3.25 15.62 3.05
CA HIS A 172 4.25 15.29 2.03
C HIS A 172 4.30 13.79 1.70
N ILE A 173 3.14 13.13 1.75
CA ILE A 173 2.97 11.72 1.40
C ILE A 173 2.46 11.65 -0.05
N PRO A 174 3.12 10.92 -0.96
CA PRO A 174 2.59 10.68 -2.29
C PRO A 174 1.18 10.10 -2.25
N PHE A 175 0.32 10.55 -3.17
CA PHE A 175 -1.07 10.14 -3.28
C PHE A 175 -1.37 9.62 -4.68
N ILE A 176 -1.93 8.41 -4.77
CA ILE A 176 -2.47 7.84 -6.00
C ILE A 176 -3.98 8.00 -5.95
N ASP A 177 -4.58 8.50 -7.02
CA ASP A 177 -6.02 8.80 -7.13
C ASP A 177 -6.70 7.93 -8.19
N PRO A 178 -7.16 6.71 -7.83
CA PRO A 178 -7.78 5.79 -8.78
C PRO A 178 -9.02 6.35 -9.47
N ILE A 179 -9.75 7.27 -8.81
CA ILE A 179 -10.93 7.92 -9.38
C ILE A 179 -10.51 8.94 -10.45
N ALA A 180 -9.59 9.86 -10.11
CA ALA A 180 -9.12 10.88 -11.05
C ALA A 180 -8.33 10.29 -12.22
N GLU A 181 -7.63 9.19 -12.00
CA GLU A 181 -6.87 8.47 -13.03
C GLU A 181 -7.73 7.48 -13.84
N HIS A 182 -9.04 7.45 -13.58
CA HIS A 182 -9.99 6.60 -14.31
C HIS A 182 -9.56 5.13 -14.39
N TRP A 183 -9.11 4.55 -13.26
CA TRP A 183 -8.73 3.16 -13.25
C TRP A 183 -9.89 2.25 -13.63
N ILE A 184 -11.11 2.55 -13.16
CA ILE A 184 -12.34 1.90 -13.61
C ILE A 184 -13.17 2.93 -14.36
N THR A 185 -13.65 2.56 -15.55
CA THR A 185 -14.46 3.39 -16.45
C THR A 185 -15.77 2.72 -16.77
N GLY A 186 -16.78 3.53 -17.04
CA GLY A 186 -18.11 3.06 -17.36
C GLY A 186 -18.81 2.39 -16.18
N ASN A 187 -19.74 1.50 -16.49
CA ASN A 187 -20.51 0.82 -15.47
C ASN A 187 -20.82 -0.62 -15.94
N ARG A 188 -20.64 -1.59 -15.04
CA ARG A 188 -20.93 -2.99 -15.35
C ARG A 188 -22.35 -3.22 -15.83
N ASN A 189 -23.34 -2.56 -15.22
CA ASN A 189 -24.75 -2.77 -15.52
C ASN A 189 -25.16 -2.24 -16.89
N THR A 190 -24.46 -1.22 -17.39
CA THR A 190 -24.71 -0.66 -18.73
C THR A 190 -23.83 -1.29 -19.82
N GLY A 191 -22.86 -2.11 -19.43
CA GLY A 191 -21.90 -2.69 -20.36
C GLY A 191 -20.83 -1.70 -20.84
N ALA A 192 -20.79 -0.47 -20.30
CA ALA A 192 -19.87 0.57 -20.73
C ALA A 192 -18.51 0.49 -20.05
N GLY A 193 -17.45 0.93 -20.75
CA GLY A 193 -16.10 1.04 -20.26
C GLY A 193 -15.44 -0.30 -19.95
N ASN A 194 -14.51 -0.30 -18.98
CA ASN A 194 -13.80 -1.49 -18.56
C ASN A 194 -14.46 -2.21 -17.37
N ALA A 195 -15.40 -1.55 -16.67
CA ALA A 195 -16.09 -2.12 -15.51
C ALA A 195 -16.73 -3.50 -15.75
N PRO A 196 -17.34 -3.81 -16.91
CA PRO A 196 -17.93 -5.13 -17.18
C PRO A 196 -16.94 -6.29 -17.03
N GLY A 197 -15.69 -6.10 -17.43
CA GLY A 197 -14.63 -7.12 -17.33
C GLY A 197 -13.94 -7.19 -15.96
N PHE A 198 -13.89 -6.07 -15.27
CA PHE A 198 -13.03 -5.93 -14.09
C PHE A 198 -13.79 -5.88 -12.76
N ILE A 199 -15.08 -5.61 -12.77
CA ILE A 199 -15.90 -5.52 -11.54
C ILE A 199 -16.89 -6.68 -11.50
N LYS A 200 -17.05 -7.28 -10.31
CA LYS A 200 -18.01 -8.36 -10.04
C LYS A 200 -19.46 -7.88 -10.18
N PRO A 201 -20.44 -8.82 -10.21
CA PRO A 201 -21.87 -8.47 -10.27
C PRO A 201 -22.38 -7.60 -9.13
N ASP A 202 -21.67 -7.54 -7.99
CA ASP A 202 -22.00 -6.66 -6.87
C ASP A 202 -21.73 -5.16 -7.16
N GLY A 203 -21.09 -4.84 -8.29
CA GLY A 203 -20.78 -3.46 -8.69
C GLY A 203 -19.66 -2.80 -7.89
N VAL A 204 -19.01 -3.52 -7.00
CA VAL A 204 -18.00 -3.00 -6.06
C VAL A 204 -16.66 -3.72 -6.22
N HIS A 205 -16.63 -5.03 -6.00
CA HIS A 205 -15.39 -5.77 -5.88
C HIS A 205 -14.81 -6.16 -7.23
N PRO A 206 -13.48 -6.12 -7.39
CA PRO A 206 -12.84 -6.55 -8.62
C PRO A 206 -12.96 -8.05 -8.85
N THR A 207 -13.07 -8.45 -10.13
CA THR A 207 -12.81 -9.82 -10.57
C THR A 207 -11.32 -10.16 -10.39
N ILE A 208 -10.92 -11.41 -10.63
CA ILE A 208 -9.49 -11.78 -10.63
C ILE A 208 -8.73 -10.94 -11.67
N ASP A 209 -9.30 -10.75 -12.86
CA ASP A 209 -8.68 -9.93 -13.91
C ASP A 209 -8.73 -8.44 -13.54
N GLY A 210 -9.77 -7.99 -12.82
CA GLY A 210 -9.82 -6.66 -12.22
C GLY A 210 -8.68 -6.44 -11.23
N HIS A 211 -8.41 -7.37 -10.34
CA HIS A 211 -7.27 -7.28 -9.42
C HIS A 211 -5.92 -7.25 -10.15
N ARG A 212 -5.73 -8.03 -11.21
CA ARG A 212 -4.52 -7.99 -12.04
C ARG A 212 -4.36 -6.64 -12.74
N TYR A 213 -5.45 -6.11 -13.27
CA TYR A 213 -5.47 -4.79 -13.89
C TYR A 213 -5.10 -3.69 -12.89
N LEU A 214 -5.75 -3.66 -11.71
CA LEU A 214 -5.44 -2.71 -10.65
C LEU A 214 -3.98 -2.82 -10.19
N ALA A 215 -3.44 -4.03 -10.13
CA ALA A 215 -2.03 -4.26 -9.80
C ALA A 215 -1.08 -3.65 -10.83
N THR A 216 -1.42 -3.75 -12.13
CA THR A 216 -0.63 -3.13 -13.20
C THR A 216 -0.67 -1.61 -13.08
N LYS A 217 -1.86 -1.02 -12.89
CA LYS A 217 -2.02 0.42 -12.67
C LYS A 217 -1.19 0.91 -11.49
N LEU A 218 -1.30 0.21 -10.35
CA LEU A 218 -0.51 0.55 -9.16
C LEU A 218 1.00 0.44 -9.42
N ALA A 219 1.46 -0.62 -10.09
CA ALA A 219 2.88 -0.80 -10.37
C ALA A 219 3.43 0.30 -11.29
N ASP A 220 2.64 0.75 -12.26
CA ASP A 220 3.03 1.84 -13.17
C ASP A 220 3.11 3.18 -12.42
N ASP A 221 2.15 3.47 -11.53
CA ASP A 221 2.18 4.68 -10.71
C ASP A 221 3.33 4.69 -9.72
N ILE A 222 3.61 3.55 -9.08
CA ILE A 222 4.76 3.38 -8.20
C ILE A 222 6.08 3.66 -8.95
N ARG A 223 6.21 3.18 -10.19
CA ARG A 223 7.39 3.48 -11.04
C ARG A 223 7.45 4.96 -11.41
N ARG A 224 6.33 5.55 -11.80
CA ARG A 224 6.21 6.99 -12.13
C ARG A 224 6.58 7.88 -10.95
N LEU A 225 6.23 7.47 -9.73
CA LEU A 225 6.59 8.17 -8.48
C LEU A 225 8.05 7.91 -8.04
N GLY A 226 8.80 7.05 -8.72
CA GLY A 226 10.16 6.69 -8.32
C GLY A 226 10.22 5.84 -7.04
N MET A 227 9.14 5.18 -6.66
CA MET A 227 9.00 4.43 -5.41
C MET A 227 9.13 2.91 -5.58
N ALA A 228 9.57 2.43 -6.75
CA ALA A 228 9.71 0.99 -7.02
C ALA A 228 10.74 0.29 -6.12
N HIS A 229 11.73 1.05 -5.64
CA HIS A 229 12.78 0.54 -4.75
C HIS A 229 12.80 1.36 -3.45
N PRO A 230 11.76 1.24 -2.59
CA PRO A 230 11.73 1.99 -1.35
C PRO A 230 12.86 1.51 -0.43
N ALA A 231 13.49 2.48 0.24
CA ALA A 231 14.49 2.21 1.26
C ALA A 231 14.22 3.09 2.47
N ARG A 232 14.38 2.54 3.66
CA ARG A 232 14.27 3.33 4.89
C ARG A 232 15.37 4.39 4.94
N LYS A 233 14.98 5.60 5.34
CA LYS A 233 15.93 6.65 5.67
C LYS A 233 16.27 6.53 7.15
N TYR A 234 17.53 6.27 7.45
CA TYR A 234 18.06 6.17 8.83
C TYR A 234 18.44 7.56 9.35
#